data_8157f724d816d293aa6cd22216aefd99
#
_entry.id   8157f724d816d293aa6cd22216aefd99
#
_cell.length_a   1.000
_cell.length_b   1.000
_cell.length_c   1.000
_cell.angle_alpha   90.00
_cell.angle_beta   90.00
_cell.angle_gamma   90.00
#
_symmetry.space_group_name_H-M   'P 1'
#
loop_
_entity.id
_entity.type
_entity.pdbx_description
1 polymer ?
#
loop_
_entity_poly.entity_id
_entity_poly.type
_entity_poly.pdbx_seq_one_letter_code
_entity_poly.pdbx_strand_id
1 'polypeptide(L)'
;MYTHRIEIYTASLLITGSYDLTIYRRVSDAINGEQRRYIPLRDATIAPLERAQQVQHVPSLLVDRGEALLVATLAEAAPPEDYPREEQLRGVVPITTMLFTAAFVVRATLHTRPDMPLAEALERITDDFVPLRNVQVFPLAGGFPPLTRDFAALSRSRIVALYQVGAPTPPQPIIPVVAPTEEAVADTVNTLP
;
A
#
# COMPACT_ATOMS: atom_id res chain seq x y z
N MET A 1 -16.85 21.65 -8.18
CA MET A 1 -15.49 21.19 -7.87
C MET A 1 -15.53 20.47 -6.53
N TYR A 2 -14.99 19.28 -6.45
CA TYR A 2 -14.97 18.44 -5.24
C TYR A 2 -13.56 18.34 -4.73
N THR A 3 -13.33 18.74 -3.49
CA THR A 3 -12.00 18.74 -2.87
C THR A 3 -11.91 17.62 -1.85
N HIS A 4 -10.97 16.71 -2.05
CA HIS A 4 -10.63 15.66 -1.10
C HIS A 4 -9.34 16.02 -0.37
N ARG A 5 -9.21 15.66 0.89
CA ARG A 5 -7.93 15.71 1.59
C ARG A 5 -7.31 14.32 1.55
N ILE A 6 -6.15 14.20 0.94
CA ILE A 6 -5.47 12.92 0.77
C ILE A 6 -4.05 12.95 1.34
N GLU A 7 -3.56 11.77 1.63
CA GLU A 7 -2.21 11.53 2.09
C GLU A 7 -1.55 10.48 1.19
N ILE A 8 -0.39 10.79 0.66
CA ILE A 8 0.36 9.93 -0.26
C ILE A 8 1.64 9.48 0.43
N TYR A 9 1.85 8.17 0.47
CA TYR A 9 3.05 7.53 0.98
C TYR A 9 3.91 7.09 -0.19
N THR A 10 5.14 7.57 -0.25
CA THR A 10 6.16 7.06 -1.16
C THR A 10 7.18 6.20 -0.41
N ALA A 11 8.25 5.78 -1.04
CA ALA A 11 9.32 5.05 -0.36
C ALA A 11 10.06 5.90 0.70
N SER A 12 10.03 7.23 0.58
CA SER A 12 10.81 8.15 1.43
C SER A 12 10.05 9.35 1.95
N LEU A 13 8.87 9.66 1.41
CA LEU A 13 8.11 10.85 1.74
C LEU A 13 6.68 10.52 2.16
N LEU A 14 6.19 11.31 3.11
CA LEU A 14 4.79 11.44 3.46
C LEU A 14 4.31 12.80 2.94
N ILE A 15 3.29 12.79 2.09
CA ILE A 15 2.78 13.98 1.41
C ILE A 15 1.29 14.08 1.70
N THR A 16 0.84 15.23 2.22
CA THR A 16 -0.59 15.48 2.44
C THR A 16 -1.01 16.70 1.64
N GLY A 17 -2.18 16.66 1.00
CA GLY A 17 -2.63 17.80 0.20
C GLY A 17 -4.11 17.73 -0.17
N SER A 18 -4.60 18.81 -0.75
CA SER A 18 -5.94 18.91 -1.31
C SER A 18 -5.94 18.44 -2.75
N TYR A 19 -6.73 17.43 -3.05
CA TYR A 19 -6.92 16.84 -4.38
C TYR A 19 -8.27 17.26 -4.94
N ASP A 20 -8.26 18.02 -6.02
CA ASP A 20 -9.46 18.63 -6.61
C ASP A 20 -9.94 17.86 -7.84
N LEU A 21 -11.23 17.55 -7.87
CA LEU A 21 -11.90 16.91 -8.98
C LEU A 21 -13.03 17.80 -9.53
N THR A 22 -13.13 17.89 -10.85
CA THR A 22 -14.23 18.61 -11.52
C THR A 22 -15.56 17.88 -11.39
N ILE A 23 -15.52 16.55 -11.43
CA ILE A 23 -16.67 15.65 -11.25
C ILE A 23 -16.42 14.81 -10.00
N TYR A 24 -17.47 14.58 -9.20
CA TYR A 24 -17.35 13.73 -8.03
C TYR A 24 -16.96 12.31 -8.42
N ARG A 25 -15.88 11.84 -7.80
CA ARG A 25 -15.42 10.44 -7.79
C ARG A 25 -14.83 10.17 -6.43
N ARG A 26 -14.87 8.93 -5.98
CA ARG A 26 -14.05 8.51 -4.83
C ARG A 26 -12.58 8.64 -5.18
N VAL A 27 -11.75 8.85 -4.19
CA VAL A 27 -10.30 9.03 -4.41
C VAL A 27 -9.69 7.85 -5.16
N SER A 28 -10.06 6.60 -4.80
CA SER A 28 -9.59 5.40 -5.51
C SER A 28 -9.98 5.38 -6.98
N ASP A 29 -11.24 5.74 -7.28
CA ASP A 29 -11.77 5.72 -8.64
C ASP A 29 -11.13 6.82 -9.49
N ALA A 30 -10.88 7.99 -8.87
CA ALA A 30 -10.20 9.09 -9.53
C ALA A 30 -8.75 8.73 -9.87
N ILE A 31 -8.00 8.18 -8.93
CA ILE A 31 -6.60 7.79 -9.13
C ILE A 31 -6.50 6.68 -10.17
N ASN A 32 -7.38 5.70 -10.16
CA ASN A 32 -7.39 4.61 -11.14
C ASN A 32 -7.88 5.07 -12.53
N GLY A 33 -8.84 5.99 -12.57
CA GLY A 33 -9.37 6.53 -13.82
C GLY A 33 -8.51 7.58 -14.50
N GLU A 34 -7.53 8.17 -13.80
CA GLU A 34 -6.64 9.17 -14.38
C GLU A 34 -5.41 8.52 -15.03
N GLN A 35 -5.25 8.77 -16.33
CA GLN A 35 -4.05 8.36 -17.08
C GLN A 35 -2.88 9.34 -16.88
N ARG A 36 -3.06 10.40 -16.08
CA ARG A 36 -2.02 11.39 -15.85
C ARG A 36 -0.88 10.81 -15.02
N ARG A 37 0.32 11.16 -15.43
CA ARG A 37 1.54 10.75 -14.70
C ARG A 37 1.62 11.37 -13.30
N TYR A 38 1.11 12.59 -13.13
CA TYR A 38 1.24 13.33 -11.89
C TYR A 38 -0.10 13.54 -11.20
N ILE A 39 -0.13 13.37 -9.89
CA ILE A 39 -1.25 13.70 -9.00
C ILE A 39 -1.03 15.15 -8.55
N PRO A 40 -1.89 16.10 -8.97
CA PRO A 40 -1.78 17.50 -8.53
C PRO A 40 -2.38 17.67 -7.14
N LEU A 41 -1.64 18.34 -6.25
CA LEU A 41 -2.11 18.68 -4.91
C LEU A 41 -1.99 20.18 -4.70
N ARG A 42 -2.97 20.77 -4.00
CA ARG A 42 -2.92 22.13 -3.46
C ARG A 42 -2.70 22.09 -1.96
N ASP A 43 -2.13 23.17 -1.42
CA ASP A 43 -1.90 23.33 0.00
C ASP A 43 -1.24 22.07 0.60
N ALA A 44 -0.13 21.67 -0.03
CA ALA A 44 0.51 20.42 0.27
C ALA A 44 1.55 20.57 1.39
N THR A 45 1.72 19.49 2.17
CA THR A 45 2.80 19.32 3.11
C THR A 45 3.62 18.11 2.69
N ILE A 46 4.95 18.22 2.82
CA ILE A 46 5.91 17.17 2.51
C ILE A 46 6.76 16.93 3.73
N ALA A 47 6.88 15.71 4.18
CA ALA A 47 7.75 15.30 5.27
C ALA A 47 8.55 14.05 4.87
N PRO A 48 9.86 13.98 5.16
CA PRO A 48 10.61 12.74 5.06
C PRO A 48 10.05 11.72 6.05
N LEU A 49 9.90 10.45 5.63
CA LEU A 49 9.41 9.38 6.50
C LEU A 49 10.28 9.16 7.74
N GLU A 50 11.60 9.32 7.57
CA GLU A 50 12.54 9.16 8.68
C GLU A 50 12.49 10.33 9.68
N ARG A 51 11.98 11.49 9.27
CA ARG A 51 11.97 12.74 10.03
C ARG A 51 10.65 13.47 9.86
N ALA A 52 9.57 12.86 10.28
CA ALA A 52 8.21 13.39 10.13
C ALA A 52 8.00 14.80 10.76
N GLN A 53 8.93 15.27 11.58
CA GLN A 53 8.90 16.61 12.17
C GLN A 53 9.41 17.70 11.22
N GLN A 54 10.14 17.34 10.15
CA GLN A 54 10.63 18.28 9.15
C GLN A 54 9.61 18.47 8.03
N VAL A 55 8.55 19.21 8.34
CA VAL A 55 7.45 19.45 7.41
C VAL A 55 7.73 20.69 6.58
N GLN A 56 7.64 20.55 5.26
CA GLN A 56 7.65 21.66 4.31
C GLN A 56 6.24 21.90 3.77
N HIS A 57 5.81 23.16 3.73
CA HIS A 57 4.53 23.57 3.14
C HIS A 57 4.75 24.21 1.78
N VAL A 58 3.95 23.79 0.81
CA VAL A 58 3.99 24.34 -0.56
C VAL A 58 2.57 24.57 -1.07
N PRO A 59 2.31 25.67 -1.83
CA PRO A 59 0.97 25.99 -2.32
C PRO A 59 0.48 25.01 -3.39
N SER A 60 1.40 24.41 -4.13
CA SER A 60 1.10 23.44 -5.20
C SER A 60 2.22 22.41 -5.30
N LEU A 61 1.85 21.17 -5.55
CA LEU A 61 2.76 20.04 -5.69
C LEU A 61 2.26 19.07 -6.76
N LEU A 62 3.18 18.52 -7.54
CA LEU A 62 2.93 17.41 -8.45
C LEU A 62 3.64 16.17 -7.92
N VAL A 63 2.88 15.13 -7.60
CA VAL A 63 3.42 13.85 -7.14
C VAL A 63 3.41 12.85 -8.29
N ASP A 64 4.55 12.22 -8.60
CA ASP A 64 4.59 11.15 -9.60
C ASP A 64 3.76 9.97 -9.11
N ARG A 65 2.72 9.61 -9.87
CA ARG A 65 1.80 8.52 -9.57
C ARG A 65 2.52 7.17 -9.44
N GLY A 66 3.59 6.98 -10.22
CA GLY A 66 4.41 5.76 -10.18
C GLY A 66 5.20 5.61 -8.88
N GLU A 67 5.48 6.72 -8.15
CA GLU A 67 6.15 6.69 -6.86
C GLU A 67 5.20 6.57 -5.66
N ALA A 68 3.89 6.74 -5.87
CA ALA A 68 2.89 6.56 -4.83
C ALA A 68 2.75 5.07 -4.47
N LEU A 69 3.14 4.69 -3.26
CA LEU A 69 2.93 3.34 -2.72
C LEU A 69 1.50 3.18 -2.22
N LEU A 70 1.03 4.15 -1.45
CA LEU A 70 -0.29 4.15 -0.83
C LEU A 70 -0.88 5.56 -0.90
N VAL A 71 -2.15 5.67 -1.22
CA VAL A 71 -2.92 6.92 -1.19
C VAL A 71 -4.09 6.75 -0.23
N ALA A 72 -4.03 7.41 0.91
CA ALA A 72 -5.08 7.39 1.92
C ALA A 72 -6.00 8.59 1.79
N THR A 73 -7.30 8.38 2.00
CA THR A 73 -8.29 9.45 2.08
C THR A 73 -8.42 9.92 3.53
N LEU A 74 -8.09 11.18 3.80
CA LEU A 74 -8.24 11.79 5.13
C LEU A 74 -9.61 12.44 5.30
N ALA A 75 -10.09 13.11 4.24
CA ALA A 75 -11.43 13.66 4.18
C ALA A 75 -11.94 13.60 2.74
N GLU A 76 -13.14 13.11 2.58
CA GLU A 76 -13.79 13.00 1.28
C GLU A 76 -14.85 14.10 1.13
N ALA A 77 -14.91 14.70 -0.07
CA ALA A 77 -16.00 15.61 -0.40
C ALA A 77 -17.34 14.87 -0.30
N ALA A 78 -18.40 15.56 0.11
CA ALA A 78 -19.72 14.98 0.15
C ALA A 78 -20.17 14.58 -1.28
N PRO A 79 -20.62 13.31 -1.47
CA PRO A 79 -21.12 12.87 -2.75
C PRO A 79 -22.44 13.59 -3.10
N PRO A 80 -22.76 13.76 -4.38
CA PRO A 80 -24.07 14.21 -4.83
C PRO A 80 -25.18 13.28 -4.31
N GLU A 81 -26.41 13.80 -4.21
CA GLU A 81 -27.55 13.04 -3.69
C GLU A 81 -27.87 11.77 -4.52
N ASP A 82 -27.65 11.85 -5.83
CA ASP A 82 -27.87 10.77 -6.81
C ASP A 82 -26.69 9.81 -6.97
N TYR A 83 -25.61 9.98 -6.16
CA TYR A 83 -24.43 9.10 -6.26
C TYR A 83 -24.73 7.68 -5.73
N PRO A 84 -24.53 6.63 -6.52
CA PRO A 84 -24.84 5.25 -6.13
C PRO A 84 -23.94 4.75 -5.01
N ARG A 85 -24.47 4.64 -3.80
CA ARG A 85 -23.68 4.31 -2.59
C ARG A 85 -23.57 2.81 -2.29
N GLU A 86 -24.54 2.01 -2.71
CA GLU A 86 -24.73 0.65 -2.17
C GLU A 86 -24.35 -0.51 -3.09
N GLU A 87 -24.18 -0.31 -4.38
CA GLU A 87 -24.02 -1.42 -5.32
C GLU A 87 -22.65 -2.11 -5.31
N GLN A 88 -21.61 -1.41 -4.86
CA GLN A 88 -20.22 -1.90 -4.97
C GLN A 88 -19.85 -3.03 -4.01
N LEU A 89 -20.62 -3.27 -2.95
CA LEU A 89 -20.34 -4.31 -1.95
C LEU A 89 -21.23 -5.57 -2.09
N ARG A 90 -22.07 -5.64 -3.11
CA ARG A 90 -22.92 -6.82 -3.33
C ARG A 90 -22.06 -8.00 -3.79
N GLY A 91 -22.17 -9.11 -3.07
CA GLY A 91 -21.52 -10.37 -3.45
C GLY A 91 -20.03 -10.43 -3.19
N VAL A 92 -19.49 -9.56 -2.34
CA VAL A 92 -18.09 -9.62 -1.88
C VAL A 92 -18.02 -9.87 -0.37
N VAL A 93 -16.96 -10.52 0.06
CA VAL A 93 -16.65 -10.79 1.46
C VAL A 93 -15.36 -10.06 1.87
N PRO A 94 -15.28 -9.55 3.11
CA PRO A 94 -14.07 -8.94 3.60
C PRO A 94 -13.06 -10.01 4.03
N ILE A 95 -11.81 -9.87 3.63
CA ILE A 95 -10.69 -10.67 4.10
C ILE A 95 -9.61 -9.76 4.68
N THR A 96 -9.04 -10.14 5.81
CA THR A 96 -7.89 -9.41 6.39
C THR A 96 -6.61 -9.87 5.72
N THR A 97 -5.83 -8.92 5.21
CA THR A 97 -4.57 -9.19 4.52
C THR A 97 -3.41 -8.44 5.13
N MET A 98 -2.23 -9.02 5.04
CA MET A 98 -0.95 -8.34 5.26
C MET A 98 -0.28 -8.17 3.91
N LEU A 99 0.02 -6.93 3.54
CA LEU A 99 0.66 -6.58 2.29
C LEU A 99 2.01 -5.90 2.58
N PHE A 100 3.03 -6.33 1.87
CA PHE A 100 4.40 -5.84 2.04
C PHE A 100 4.78 -5.00 0.83
N THR A 101 5.32 -3.82 1.09
CA THR A 101 5.92 -2.94 0.09
C THR A 101 7.39 -2.72 0.42
N ALA A 102 8.11 -1.95 -0.38
CA ALA A 102 9.51 -1.61 -0.11
C ALA A 102 9.71 -0.77 1.18
N ALA A 103 8.67 -0.05 1.64
CA ALA A 103 8.78 0.88 2.77
C ALA A 103 7.84 0.56 3.94
N PHE A 104 6.78 -0.21 3.72
CA PHE A 104 5.71 -0.43 4.68
C PHE A 104 5.22 -1.86 4.69
N VAL A 105 4.77 -2.30 5.87
CA VAL A 105 3.81 -3.40 6.00
C VAL A 105 2.44 -2.79 6.19
N VAL A 106 1.46 -3.24 5.43
CA VAL A 106 0.09 -2.75 5.47
C VAL A 106 -0.83 -3.89 5.88
N ARG A 107 -1.50 -3.75 7.02
CA ARG A 107 -2.61 -4.62 7.41
C ARG A 107 -3.90 -3.96 6.97
N ALA A 108 -4.73 -4.65 6.22
CA ALA A 108 -5.95 -4.06 5.70
C ALA A 108 -7.04 -5.09 5.40
N THR A 109 -8.25 -4.61 5.19
CA THR A 109 -9.38 -5.38 4.70
C THR A 109 -9.49 -5.21 3.18
N LEU A 110 -9.31 -6.32 2.46
CA LEU A 110 -9.60 -6.43 1.03
C LEU A 110 -10.99 -7.06 0.85
N HIS A 111 -11.78 -6.55 -0.08
CA HIS A 111 -13.06 -7.12 -0.45
C HIS A 111 -12.89 -7.99 -1.71
N THR A 112 -13.25 -9.26 -1.61
CA THR A 112 -13.14 -10.23 -2.70
C THR A 112 -14.43 -11.04 -2.83
N ARG A 113 -14.58 -11.79 -3.92
CA ARG A 113 -15.70 -12.72 -4.06
C ARG A 113 -15.56 -13.89 -3.08
N PRO A 114 -16.69 -14.42 -2.57
CA PRO A 114 -16.67 -15.67 -1.80
C PRO A 114 -15.92 -16.76 -2.55
N ASP A 115 -15.20 -17.61 -1.82
CA ASP A 115 -14.50 -18.79 -2.36
C ASP A 115 -13.41 -18.52 -3.41
N MET A 116 -13.04 -17.24 -3.62
CA MET A 116 -11.95 -16.88 -4.52
C MET A 116 -10.62 -16.86 -3.76
N PRO A 117 -9.62 -17.65 -4.18
CA PRO A 117 -8.27 -17.58 -3.62
C PRO A 117 -7.68 -16.17 -3.74
N LEU A 118 -6.91 -15.74 -2.74
CA LEU A 118 -6.33 -14.40 -2.70
C LEU A 118 -5.47 -14.07 -3.94
N ALA A 119 -4.70 -15.04 -4.43
CA ALA A 119 -3.89 -14.87 -5.65
C ALA A 119 -4.78 -14.54 -6.86
N GLU A 120 -5.85 -15.32 -7.07
CA GLU A 120 -6.79 -15.09 -8.17
C GLU A 120 -7.54 -13.74 -8.01
N ALA A 121 -7.89 -13.37 -6.78
CA ALA A 121 -8.54 -12.09 -6.51
C ALA A 121 -7.67 -10.90 -6.95
N LEU A 122 -6.36 -10.98 -6.70
CA LEU A 122 -5.41 -9.92 -7.11
C LEU A 122 -5.15 -9.88 -8.60
N GLU A 123 -5.07 -11.04 -9.27
CA GLU A 123 -4.89 -11.11 -10.71
C GLU A 123 -6.08 -10.51 -11.47
N ARG A 124 -7.29 -10.63 -10.89
CA ARG A 124 -8.51 -10.05 -11.47
C ARG A 124 -8.65 -8.54 -11.27
N ILE A 125 -7.90 -7.95 -10.34
CA ILE A 125 -7.87 -6.49 -10.17
C ILE A 125 -7.04 -5.92 -11.32
N THR A 126 -7.71 -5.23 -12.24
CA THR A 126 -7.07 -4.55 -13.37
C THR A 126 -6.56 -3.17 -13.02
N ASP A 127 -7.08 -2.58 -11.96
CA ASP A 127 -6.72 -1.26 -11.48
C ASP A 127 -5.27 -1.20 -10.99
N ASP A 128 -4.62 -0.06 -11.18
CA ASP A 128 -3.26 0.17 -10.70
C ASP A 128 -3.18 0.28 -9.18
N PHE A 129 -4.27 0.76 -8.55
CA PHE A 129 -4.37 0.92 -7.11
C PHE A 129 -5.51 0.05 -6.55
N VAL A 130 -5.16 -0.83 -5.63
CA VAL A 130 -6.08 -1.75 -4.94
C VAL A 130 -6.78 -1.02 -3.80
N PRO A 131 -8.12 -0.92 -3.80
CA PRO A 131 -8.86 -0.29 -2.72
C PRO A 131 -8.86 -1.16 -1.46
N LEU A 132 -8.51 -0.56 -0.32
CA LEU A 132 -8.38 -1.22 0.98
C LEU A 132 -9.17 -0.45 2.04
N ARG A 133 -9.73 -1.16 3.03
CA ARG A 133 -10.39 -0.59 4.22
C ARG A 133 -9.67 -0.99 5.50
N ASN A 134 -9.94 -0.25 6.58
CA ASN A 134 -9.36 -0.50 7.91
C ASN A 134 -7.84 -0.68 7.84
N VAL A 135 -7.20 0.28 7.22
CA VAL A 135 -5.78 0.21 6.87
C VAL A 135 -4.91 0.61 8.05
N GLN A 136 -3.97 -0.25 8.41
CA GLN A 136 -2.91 0.03 9.37
C GLN A 136 -1.57 -0.01 8.63
N VAL A 137 -0.82 1.07 8.69
CA VAL A 137 0.47 1.23 8.01
C VAL A 137 1.60 1.15 9.03
N PHE A 138 2.50 0.21 8.86
CA PHE A 138 3.68 -0.01 9.71
C PHE A 138 4.94 0.29 8.90
N PRO A 139 5.68 1.37 9.21
CA PRO A 139 6.91 1.67 8.50
C PRO A 139 7.99 0.63 8.80
N LEU A 140 8.73 0.19 7.77
CA LEU A 140 9.81 -0.79 7.93
C LEU A 140 11.09 -0.16 8.49
N ALA A 141 11.37 1.09 8.13
CA ALA A 141 12.58 1.79 8.57
C ALA A 141 12.45 2.49 9.93
N GLY A 142 11.30 2.40 10.61
CA GLY A 142 11.02 3.21 11.80
C GLY A 142 10.73 4.67 11.43
N GLY A 143 10.82 5.59 12.40
CA GLY A 143 10.66 7.03 12.16
C GLY A 143 9.31 7.61 12.55
N PHE A 144 8.20 6.89 12.40
CA PHE A 144 6.90 7.28 12.93
C PHE A 144 6.10 6.07 13.44
N PRO A 145 5.15 6.29 14.37
CA PRO A 145 4.31 5.20 14.88
C PRO A 145 3.38 4.64 13.79
N PRO A 146 2.86 3.43 13.98
CA PRO A 146 1.84 2.89 13.08
C PRO A 146 0.67 3.87 12.91
N LEU A 147 0.22 4.04 11.67
CA LEU A 147 -0.89 4.91 11.32
C LEU A 147 -2.11 4.10 10.94
N THR A 148 -3.30 4.58 11.30
CA THR A 148 -4.58 3.98 10.92
C THR A 148 -5.33 4.90 9.98
N ARG A 149 -5.92 4.32 8.92
CA ARG A 149 -6.76 5.01 7.94
C ARG A 149 -7.99 4.16 7.64
N ASP A 150 -9.13 4.79 7.52
CA ASP A 150 -10.37 4.08 7.22
C ASP A 150 -10.36 3.50 5.80
N PHE A 151 -9.75 4.26 4.89
CA PHE A 151 -9.65 3.90 3.50
C PHE A 151 -8.31 4.33 2.89
N ALA A 152 -7.73 3.46 2.06
CA ALA A 152 -6.59 3.78 1.23
C ALA A 152 -6.58 2.94 -0.06
N ALA A 153 -5.87 3.41 -1.07
CA ALA A 153 -5.61 2.70 -2.30
C ALA A 153 -4.10 2.38 -2.39
N LEU A 154 -3.76 1.09 -2.47
CA LEU A 154 -2.37 0.60 -2.50
C LEU A 154 -1.95 0.29 -3.94
N SER A 155 -0.82 0.81 -4.37
CA SER A 155 -0.28 0.53 -5.70
C SER A 155 0.00 -0.96 -5.87
N ARG A 156 -0.71 -1.61 -6.82
CA ARG A 156 -0.64 -3.05 -7.09
C ARG A 156 0.76 -3.48 -7.50
N SER A 157 1.42 -2.70 -8.36
CA SER A 157 2.78 -2.98 -8.84
C SER A 157 3.86 -2.86 -7.77
N ARG A 158 3.52 -2.24 -6.62
CA ARG A 158 4.45 -2.05 -5.50
C ARG A 158 4.25 -3.08 -4.37
N ILE A 159 3.32 -4.03 -4.53
CA ILE A 159 3.15 -5.15 -3.60
C ILE A 159 4.29 -6.15 -3.86
N VAL A 160 5.15 -6.33 -2.88
CA VAL A 160 6.28 -7.28 -2.94
C VAL A 160 5.84 -8.68 -2.51
N ALA A 161 5.02 -8.74 -1.46
CA ALA A 161 4.47 -9.98 -0.93
C ALA A 161 3.16 -9.71 -0.19
N LEU A 162 2.35 -10.74 -0.02
CA LEU A 162 1.12 -10.64 0.76
C LEU A 162 0.66 -12.01 1.26
N TYR A 163 -0.13 -12.01 2.33
CA TYR A 163 -0.85 -13.19 2.79
C TYR A 163 -2.18 -12.81 3.45
N GLN A 164 -3.10 -13.78 3.52
CA GLN A 164 -4.36 -13.63 4.24
C GLN A 164 -4.16 -13.98 5.72
N VAL A 165 -4.55 -13.09 6.61
CA VAL A 165 -4.51 -13.31 8.06
C VAL A 165 -5.64 -14.26 8.45
N GLY A 166 -5.30 -15.33 9.22
CA GLY A 166 -6.28 -16.30 9.71
C GLY A 166 -6.71 -17.34 8.66
N ALA A 167 -6.10 -17.39 7.48
CA ALA A 167 -6.23 -18.53 6.60
C ALA A 167 -5.59 -19.77 7.26
N PRO A 168 -6.21 -20.95 7.19
CA PRO A 168 -5.58 -22.17 7.68
C PRO A 168 -4.27 -22.39 6.93
N THR A 169 -3.16 -22.35 7.68
CA THR A 169 -1.84 -22.66 7.11
C THR A 169 -1.82 -24.14 6.76
N PRO A 170 -1.64 -24.53 5.49
CA PRO A 170 -1.40 -25.92 5.18
C PRO A 170 -0.17 -26.39 5.96
N PRO A 171 -0.14 -27.64 6.47
CA PRO A 171 1.00 -28.16 7.19
C PRO A 171 2.24 -28.02 6.31
N GLN A 172 3.16 -27.15 6.73
CA GLN A 172 4.41 -26.97 6.00
C GLN A 172 5.23 -28.24 6.12
N PRO A 173 5.74 -28.83 5.03
CA PRO A 173 6.75 -29.84 5.12
C PRO A 173 7.96 -29.20 5.85
N ILE A 174 8.38 -29.86 6.93
CA ILE A 174 9.60 -29.48 7.66
C ILE A 174 10.75 -29.70 6.68
N ILE A 175 11.21 -28.64 6.04
CA ILE A 175 12.46 -28.70 5.28
C ILE A 175 13.56 -28.76 6.33
N PRO A 176 14.28 -29.86 6.49
CA PRO A 176 15.40 -29.90 7.43
C PRO A 176 16.41 -28.84 6.96
N VAL A 177 16.72 -27.92 7.87
CA VAL A 177 17.83 -27.00 7.68
C VAL A 177 19.08 -27.86 7.64
N VAL A 178 19.61 -28.10 6.45
CA VAL A 178 20.92 -28.74 6.29
C VAL A 178 21.92 -27.75 6.83
N ALA A 179 22.45 -28.05 8.03
CA ALA A 179 23.57 -27.31 8.58
C ALA A 179 24.73 -27.36 7.55
N PRO A 180 25.42 -26.26 7.30
CA PRO A 180 26.60 -26.29 6.44
C PRO A 180 27.58 -27.30 7.04
N THR A 181 27.92 -28.33 6.27
CA THR A 181 28.94 -29.33 6.61
C THR A 181 30.27 -28.57 6.68
N GLU A 182 30.84 -28.48 7.88
CA GLU A 182 32.24 -28.11 8.10
C GLU A 182 33.13 -29.23 7.54
N GLU A 183 33.37 -29.20 6.25
CA GLU A 183 34.40 -30.05 5.65
C GLU A 183 35.36 -29.21 4.84
N ALA A 184 36.63 -29.42 5.16
CA ALA A 184 37.87 -29.01 4.44
C ALA A 184 38.53 -27.68 4.89
N VAL A 185 39.04 -27.67 6.13
CA VAL A 185 40.30 -26.99 6.41
C VAL A 185 41.21 -27.96 7.19
N ALA A 186 41.81 -28.90 6.52
CA ALA A 186 43.00 -29.57 7.00
C ALA A 186 43.83 -30.05 5.80
N ASP A 187 45.10 -29.75 5.86
CA ASP A 187 46.21 -30.18 5.01
C ASP A 187 46.67 -29.22 3.89
N THR A 188 47.41 -28.22 4.32
CA THR A 188 48.61 -27.87 3.60
C THR A 188 49.63 -27.24 4.56
N VAL A 189 50.26 -28.07 5.38
CA VAL A 189 51.52 -27.73 6.02
C VAL A 189 52.51 -28.79 5.62
N ASN A 190 53.59 -28.28 5.06
CA ASN A 190 54.91 -28.92 5.02
C ASN A 190 55.32 -29.63 3.74
N THR A 191 56.12 -28.94 2.94
CA THR A 191 57.49 -29.41 2.58
C THR A 191 58.26 -28.33 1.87
N LEU A 192 59.27 -27.81 2.52
CA LEU A 192 60.48 -27.22 1.93
C LEU A 192 61.65 -28.16 2.25
N PRO A 193 62.58 -28.33 1.32
CA PRO A 193 63.97 -28.24 1.71
C PRO A 193 64.63 -26.90 1.37
#